data_845d2afb3756e8b59cd9a632c8f62eef
#
_entry.id   845d2afb3756e8b59cd9a632c8f62eef
#
_cell.length_a   1.000
_cell.length_b   1.000
_cell.length_c   1.000
_cell.angle_alpha   90.00
_cell.angle_beta   90.00
_cell.angle_gamma   90.00
#
_symmetry.space_group_name_H-M   'P 1'
#
loop_
_entity.id
_entity.type
_entity.pdbx_description
1 polymer ?
#
loop_
_entity_poly.entity_id
_entity_poly.type
_entity_poly.pdbx_seq_one_letter_code
_entity_poly.pdbx_strand_id
1 'polypeptide(L)'
;MKIISWNINGIRSNIVCDGKLAASGVSVLDECNMKILIEKHNPDIICIQETKCPISLGEKICPDCKMYPYKYWNESKGTGHRGTGYSGTSIWSKVKPMNVLYEYMNLCNTSGRFMYAEYKEFSLINMYVPNSGTNFEYRTTEWDKNINDIINGHMEKPLIVTGDFNVVSTELDIWNPKTLEKAKSPGVFKEERDMFKLFLENYTDLYRYKYSDEKKYTWWDMRSKGRERGNGWRIDYFLLQDKYLDMVKDCTIDNSIMGSDHCPIILEIL
;
A
#
# COMPACT_ATOMS: atom_id res chain seq x y z
N MET A 1 3.32 -11.31 -14.70
CA MET A 1 3.20 -9.87 -14.39
C MET A 1 3.68 -9.63 -12.96
N LYS A 2 4.35 -8.51 -12.69
CA LYS A 2 4.86 -8.17 -11.35
C LYS A 2 4.24 -6.87 -10.85
N ILE A 3 3.64 -6.90 -9.67
CA ILE A 3 3.00 -5.76 -9.00
C ILE A 3 3.74 -5.50 -7.69
N ILE A 4 4.10 -4.26 -7.42
CA ILE A 4 4.69 -3.85 -6.14
C ILE A 4 3.71 -2.93 -5.41
N SER A 5 3.63 -3.09 -4.09
CA SER A 5 2.98 -2.14 -3.20
C SER A 5 3.98 -1.64 -2.16
N TRP A 6 4.01 -0.32 -1.95
CA TRP A 6 4.95 0.31 -1.03
C TRP A 6 4.37 1.58 -0.41
N ASN A 7 4.18 1.57 0.91
CA ASN A 7 3.99 2.79 1.66
C ASN A 7 5.34 3.53 1.72
N ILE A 8 5.43 4.64 0.99
CA ILE A 8 6.70 5.35 0.77
C ILE A 8 6.97 6.43 1.84
N ASN A 9 6.02 6.69 2.72
CA ASN A 9 6.08 7.71 3.79
C ASN A 9 6.59 9.08 3.28
N GLY A 10 6.08 9.50 2.13
CA GLY A 10 6.49 10.75 1.46
C GLY A 10 7.37 10.49 0.25
N ILE A 11 6.78 10.70 -0.92
CA ILE A 11 7.44 10.33 -2.18
C ILE A 11 8.68 11.18 -2.48
N ARG A 12 8.72 12.43 -2.02
CA ARG A 12 9.84 13.35 -2.28
C ARG A 12 11.17 12.83 -1.75
N SER A 13 11.21 12.26 -0.55
CA SER A 13 12.42 11.74 0.08
C SER A 13 12.98 10.50 -0.63
N ASN A 14 12.17 9.83 -1.44
CA ASN A 14 12.51 8.57 -2.11
C ASN A 14 12.76 8.71 -3.61
N ILE A 15 12.47 9.88 -4.19
CA ILE A 15 12.67 10.18 -5.61
C ILE A 15 13.71 11.26 -5.82
N VAL A 16 13.91 12.15 -4.84
CA VAL A 16 14.88 13.23 -4.90
C VAL A 16 16.20 12.76 -4.30
N CYS A 17 17.26 12.73 -5.11
CA CYS A 17 18.61 12.49 -4.65
C CYS A 17 19.18 13.80 -4.07
N ASP A 18 19.90 13.73 -2.96
CA ASP A 18 20.62 14.85 -2.31
C ASP A 18 19.77 16.05 -1.88
N GLY A 19 18.46 15.88 -1.68
CA GLY A 19 17.60 16.97 -1.21
C GLY A 19 17.44 18.14 -2.19
N LYS A 20 17.93 18.03 -3.41
CA LYS A 20 17.81 19.03 -4.45
C LYS A 20 16.83 18.60 -5.52
N LEU A 21 15.66 19.22 -5.53
CA LEU A 21 14.95 19.38 -6.80
C LEU A 21 15.90 20.10 -7.75
N ALA A 22 16.18 19.56 -8.94
CA ALA A 22 16.93 20.28 -9.94
C ALA A 22 16.33 21.68 -10.12
N ALA A 23 17.12 22.70 -10.45
CA ALA A 23 16.66 24.07 -10.60
C ALA A 23 15.51 24.23 -11.62
N SER A 24 15.28 23.23 -12.47
CA SER A 24 14.14 23.08 -13.40
C SER A 24 12.87 22.49 -12.76
N GLY A 25 12.89 22.13 -11.48
CA GLY A 25 11.78 21.40 -10.82
C GLY A 25 11.66 19.93 -11.23
N VAL A 26 12.59 19.42 -12.02
CA VAL A 26 12.66 18.04 -12.52
C VAL A 26 13.63 17.27 -11.64
N SER A 27 13.16 16.22 -10.96
CA SER A 27 14.07 15.29 -10.25
C SER A 27 14.67 14.32 -11.25
N VAL A 28 16.00 14.26 -11.29
CA VAL A 28 16.70 13.20 -11.99
C VAL A 28 16.70 11.97 -11.09
N LEU A 29 16.24 10.83 -11.61
CA LEU A 29 16.16 9.56 -10.86
C LEU A 29 17.54 8.89 -10.66
N ASP A 30 18.61 9.64 -10.55
CA ASP A 30 19.91 9.05 -10.32
C ASP A 30 20.07 8.73 -8.83
N GLU A 31 20.14 7.43 -8.51
CA GLU A 31 20.42 6.87 -7.18
C GLU A 31 19.36 7.07 -6.08
N CYS A 32 18.08 7.18 -6.42
CA CYS A 32 17.00 7.22 -5.41
C CYS A 32 16.45 5.82 -5.11
N ASN A 33 15.81 5.67 -3.93
CA ASN A 33 15.24 4.38 -3.51
C ASN A 33 14.20 3.81 -4.51
N MET A 34 13.42 4.66 -5.16
CA MET A 34 12.48 4.25 -6.19
C MET A 34 13.20 3.69 -7.42
N LYS A 35 14.33 4.26 -7.84
CA LYS A 35 15.14 3.72 -8.92
C LYS A 35 15.72 2.36 -8.56
N ILE A 36 16.28 2.22 -7.36
CA ILE A 36 16.80 0.93 -6.85
C ILE A 36 15.70 -0.14 -6.89
N LEU A 37 14.48 0.20 -6.44
CA LEU A 37 13.34 -0.70 -6.47
C LEU A 37 12.99 -1.11 -7.91
N ILE A 38 12.92 -0.14 -8.83
CA ILE A 38 12.58 -0.38 -10.24
C ILE A 38 13.64 -1.25 -10.93
N GLU A 39 14.92 -0.94 -10.76
CA GLU A 39 16.02 -1.70 -11.36
C GLU A 39 16.10 -3.13 -10.83
N LYS A 40 15.90 -3.30 -9.52
CA LYS A 40 15.96 -4.61 -8.87
C LYS A 40 14.82 -5.52 -9.29
N HIS A 41 13.60 -5.00 -9.36
CA HIS A 41 12.39 -5.81 -9.54
C HIS A 41 11.75 -5.70 -10.90
N ASN A 42 12.00 -4.62 -11.65
CA ASN A 42 11.39 -4.31 -12.96
C ASN A 42 9.85 -4.52 -12.97
N PRO A 43 9.10 -3.96 -12.00
CA PRO A 43 7.67 -4.20 -11.88
C PRO A 43 6.88 -3.67 -13.08
N ASP A 44 5.72 -4.28 -13.34
CA ASP A 44 4.78 -3.80 -14.35
C ASP A 44 3.86 -2.73 -13.79
N ILE A 45 3.53 -2.85 -12.49
CA ILE A 45 2.67 -1.91 -11.76
C ILE A 45 3.29 -1.60 -10.39
N ILE A 46 3.25 -0.35 -9.97
CA ILE A 46 3.67 0.12 -8.65
C ILE A 46 2.50 0.83 -7.98
N CYS A 47 2.04 0.29 -6.85
CA CYS A 47 1.06 0.88 -5.95
C CYS A 47 1.78 1.60 -4.82
N ILE A 48 1.52 2.88 -4.65
CA ILE A 48 2.21 3.73 -3.66
C ILE A 48 1.18 4.26 -2.67
N GLN A 49 1.49 4.20 -1.39
CA GLN A 49 0.72 4.79 -0.31
C GLN A 49 1.55 5.87 0.37
N GLU A 50 0.88 6.80 1.03
CA GLU A 50 1.48 7.98 1.69
C GLU A 50 2.39 8.79 0.77
N THR A 51 1.90 9.14 -0.40
CA THR A 51 2.66 10.00 -1.32
C THR A 51 2.99 11.36 -0.70
N LYS A 52 2.11 11.88 0.18
CA LYS A 52 2.26 13.17 0.87
C LYS A 52 2.62 14.31 -0.10
N CYS A 53 2.00 14.29 -1.26
CA CYS A 53 2.38 15.11 -2.39
C CYS A 53 1.13 15.59 -3.14
N PRO A 54 1.04 16.89 -3.50
CA PRO A 54 -0.01 17.38 -4.37
C PRO A 54 0.17 16.82 -5.77
N ILE A 55 -0.95 16.58 -6.49
CA ILE A 55 -0.95 16.04 -7.86
C ILE A 55 -0.04 16.87 -8.77
N SER A 56 -0.12 18.20 -8.69
CA SER A 56 0.69 19.12 -9.50
C SER A 56 2.19 18.94 -9.32
N LEU A 57 2.65 18.47 -8.16
CA LEU A 57 4.03 18.10 -7.92
C LEU A 57 4.30 16.65 -8.33
N GLY A 58 3.37 15.74 -8.07
CA GLY A 58 3.47 14.33 -8.45
C GLY A 58 3.68 14.15 -9.96
N GLU A 59 2.96 14.92 -10.79
CA GLU A 59 3.11 14.92 -12.23
C GLU A 59 4.49 15.40 -12.71
N LYS A 60 5.16 16.24 -11.92
CA LYS A 60 6.52 16.75 -12.20
C LYS A 60 7.61 15.84 -11.66
N ILE A 61 7.31 15.05 -10.65
CA ILE A 61 8.22 14.06 -10.08
C ILE A 61 8.36 12.92 -11.09
N CYS A 62 9.50 12.77 -11.71
CA CYS A 62 9.76 11.73 -12.69
C CYS A 62 9.04 11.94 -14.05
N PRO A 63 9.13 13.14 -14.69
CA PRO A 63 8.52 13.39 -16.00
C PRO A 63 9.06 12.47 -17.09
N ASP A 64 10.33 12.05 -16.97
CA ASP A 64 11.03 11.21 -17.94
C ASP A 64 10.99 9.71 -17.62
N CYS A 65 10.19 9.28 -16.64
CA CYS A 65 10.05 7.85 -16.38
C CYS A 65 9.24 7.19 -17.50
N LYS A 66 9.88 7.05 -18.67
CA LYS A 66 9.32 6.41 -19.88
C LYS A 66 8.86 4.97 -19.62
N MET A 67 9.39 4.34 -18.58
CA MET A 67 8.99 2.99 -18.20
C MET A 67 7.55 2.90 -17.69
N TYR A 68 7.04 3.96 -17.08
CA TYR A 68 5.67 4.01 -16.55
C TYR A 68 4.90 5.18 -17.20
N PRO A 69 4.42 5.00 -18.43
CA PRO A 69 3.70 6.07 -19.14
C PRO A 69 2.33 6.41 -18.51
N TYR A 70 1.80 5.52 -17.67
CA TYR A 70 0.50 5.70 -17.02
C TYR A 70 0.69 5.87 -15.53
N LYS A 71 0.58 7.12 -15.05
CA LYS A 71 0.68 7.47 -13.63
C LYS A 71 -0.60 8.16 -13.18
N TYR A 72 -1.17 7.65 -12.12
CA TYR A 72 -2.39 8.15 -11.54
C TYR A 72 -2.13 8.55 -10.09
N TRP A 73 -2.68 9.69 -9.69
CA TRP A 73 -2.43 10.30 -8.39
C TRP A 73 -3.74 10.64 -7.71
N ASN A 74 -3.85 10.36 -6.43
CA ASN A 74 -4.95 10.74 -5.57
C ASN A 74 -4.41 11.44 -4.33
N GLU A 75 -4.59 12.75 -4.25
CA GLU A 75 -4.12 13.57 -3.13
C GLU A 75 -5.19 13.76 -2.06
N SER A 76 -4.79 14.10 -0.85
CA SER A 76 -5.71 14.55 0.17
C SER A 76 -6.29 15.92 -0.19
N LYS A 77 -7.62 16.03 -0.19
CA LYS A 77 -8.38 17.27 -0.39
C LYS A 77 -8.73 17.96 0.94
N GLY A 78 -8.17 17.49 2.06
CA GLY A 78 -8.39 18.09 3.38
C GLY A 78 -7.75 19.48 3.54
N THR A 79 -8.04 20.12 4.65
CA THR A 79 -7.50 21.45 5.00
C THR A 79 -6.52 21.38 6.17
N GLY A 80 -5.67 22.39 6.32
CA GLY A 80 -4.68 22.46 7.38
C GLY A 80 -3.66 21.32 7.30
N HIS A 81 -3.35 20.68 8.42
CA HIS A 81 -2.41 19.54 8.45
C HIS A 81 -2.92 18.27 7.80
N ARG A 82 -4.19 18.20 7.38
CA ARG A 82 -4.75 17.15 6.54
C ARG A 82 -4.83 17.55 5.06
N GLY A 83 -4.15 18.60 4.65
CA GLY A 83 -4.07 19.06 3.27
C GLY A 83 -3.22 18.15 2.37
N THR A 84 -2.78 18.65 1.24
CA THR A 84 -2.09 17.90 0.17
C THR A 84 -0.79 17.21 0.61
N GLY A 85 -0.19 17.61 1.72
CA GLY A 85 0.98 16.96 2.34
C GLY A 85 0.64 15.78 3.27
N TYR A 86 -0.63 15.36 3.34
CA TYR A 86 -1.13 14.29 4.18
C TYR A 86 -1.63 13.11 3.34
N SER A 87 -1.38 11.87 3.74
CA SER A 87 -1.79 10.65 3.02
C SER A 87 -1.46 10.66 1.51
N GLY A 88 -2.42 10.31 0.68
CA GLY A 88 -2.27 10.24 -0.77
C GLY A 88 -1.83 8.87 -1.27
N THR A 89 -2.37 8.46 -2.42
CA THR A 89 -2.02 7.21 -3.11
C THR A 89 -1.67 7.46 -4.57
N SER A 90 -0.91 6.55 -5.18
CA SER A 90 -0.58 6.61 -6.60
C SER A 90 -0.48 5.21 -7.19
N ILE A 91 -0.79 5.08 -8.49
CA ILE A 91 -0.55 3.87 -9.28
C ILE A 91 0.28 4.26 -10.50
N TRP A 92 1.44 3.63 -10.66
CA TRP A 92 2.28 3.74 -11.84
C TRP A 92 2.24 2.44 -12.62
N SER A 93 1.98 2.49 -13.91
CA SER A 93 1.79 1.29 -14.72
C SER A 93 2.46 1.37 -16.08
N LYS A 94 3.04 0.25 -16.52
CA LYS A 94 3.51 0.05 -17.91
C LYS A 94 2.35 -0.22 -18.85
N VAL A 95 1.27 -0.80 -18.33
CA VAL A 95 0.06 -1.16 -19.07
C VAL A 95 -1.03 -0.15 -18.79
N LYS A 96 -1.72 0.33 -19.83
CA LYS A 96 -2.84 1.26 -19.66
C LYS A 96 -4.03 0.54 -19.01
N PRO A 97 -4.51 0.98 -17.85
CA PRO A 97 -5.77 0.49 -17.31
C PRO A 97 -6.93 0.95 -18.19
N MET A 98 -7.99 0.16 -18.25
CA MET A 98 -9.23 0.48 -18.97
C MET A 98 -9.99 1.61 -18.26
N ASN A 99 -9.94 1.60 -16.93
CA ASN A 99 -10.59 2.61 -16.09
C ASN A 99 -9.79 2.82 -14.81
N VAL A 100 -9.85 4.02 -14.23
CA VAL A 100 -9.30 4.34 -12.92
C VAL A 100 -10.31 5.17 -12.14
N LEU A 101 -10.67 4.72 -10.94
CA LEU A 101 -11.57 5.40 -10.03
C LEU A 101 -10.83 5.80 -8.77
N TYR A 102 -11.14 6.97 -8.25
CA TYR A 102 -10.62 7.52 -7.01
C TYR A 102 -11.63 7.45 -5.87
N GLU A 103 -12.86 7.12 -6.22
CA GLU A 103 -14.01 6.90 -5.35
C GLU A 103 -14.76 5.68 -5.90
N TYR A 104 -15.32 4.88 -5.03
CA TYR A 104 -16.09 3.72 -5.45
C TYR A 104 -17.26 3.49 -4.50
N MET A 105 -18.47 3.31 -5.06
CA MET A 105 -19.72 3.19 -4.31
C MET A 105 -19.92 4.35 -3.31
N ASN A 106 -20.03 4.06 -2.02
CA ASN A 106 -20.28 5.06 -0.97
C ASN A 106 -18.97 5.54 -0.27
N LEU A 107 -17.80 5.09 -0.75
CA LEU A 107 -16.52 5.49 -0.17
C LEU A 107 -16.14 6.89 -0.67
N CYS A 108 -16.39 7.90 0.17
CA CYS A 108 -15.92 9.26 -0.10
C CYS A 108 -14.43 9.38 0.22
N ASN A 109 -13.61 9.56 -0.81
CA ASN A 109 -12.16 9.55 -0.68
C ASN A 109 -11.56 10.96 -0.61
N THR A 110 -11.99 11.75 0.38
CA THR A 110 -11.46 13.11 0.57
C THR A 110 -9.99 13.15 1.01
N SER A 111 -9.45 12.03 1.49
CA SER A 111 -8.08 11.94 2.00
C SER A 111 -7.10 11.25 1.05
N GLY A 112 -7.50 10.97 -0.20
CA GLY A 112 -6.62 10.38 -1.20
C GLY A 112 -6.12 8.96 -0.85
N ARG A 113 -6.96 8.14 -0.19
CA ARG A 113 -6.54 6.85 0.39
C ARG A 113 -6.93 5.63 -0.42
N PHE A 114 -7.67 5.82 -1.51
CA PHE A 114 -8.24 4.73 -2.30
C PHE A 114 -8.07 5.00 -3.79
N MET A 115 -7.69 3.98 -4.53
CA MET A 115 -7.69 3.96 -5.98
C MET A 115 -8.10 2.57 -6.47
N TYR A 116 -8.99 2.53 -7.44
CA TYR A 116 -9.34 1.33 -8.19
C TYR A 116 -8.85 1.49 -9.62
N ALA A 117 -8.15 0.50 -10.13
CA ALA A 117 -7.71 0.45 -11.52
C ALA A 117 -8.20 -0.84 -12.16
N GLU A 118 -8.90 -0.72 -13.28
CA GLU A 118 -9.41 -1.85 -14.05
C GLU A 118 -8.47 -2.16 -15.21
N TYR A 119 -7.91 -3.37 -15.21
CA TYR A 119 -7.17 -3.91 -16.33
C TYR A 119 -8.00 -4.97 -17.08
N LYS A 120 -7.55 -5.40 -18.23
CA LYS A 120 -8.27 -6.38 -19.06
C LYS A 120 -8.52 -7.68 -18.30
N GLU A 121 -7.49 -8.22 -17.64
CA GLU A 121 -7.54 -9.55 -17.04
C GLU A 121 -7.87 -9.53 -15.53
N PHE A 122 -7.72 -8.40 -14.85
CA PHE A 122 -7.95 -8.25 -13.42
C PHE A 122 -8.29 -6.81 -13.05
N SER A 123 -8.79 -6.62 -11.85
CA SER A 123 -8.93 -5.32 -11.20
C SER A 123 -7.97 -5.21 -10.02
N LEU A 124 -7.58 -3.98 -9.69
CA LEU A 124 -6.61 -3.68 -8.65
C LEU A 124 -7.12 -2.56 -7.76
N ILE A 125 -7.16 -2.79 -6.46
CA ILE A 125 -7.35 -1.74 -5.45
C ILE A 125 -6.00 -1.46 -4.79
N ASN A 126 -5.62 -0.18 -4.80
CA ASN A 126 -4.53 0.36 -4.01
C ASN A 126 -5.12 1.23 -2.91
N MET A 127 -4.87 0.88 -1.64
CA MET A 127 -5.41 1.64 -0.52
C MET A 127 -4.40 1.89 0.60
N TYR A 128 -4.64 3.00 1.29
CA TYR A 128 -3.98 3.38 2.54
C TYR A 128 -5.04 3.49 3.63
N VAL A 129 -5.23 2.42 4.38
CA VAL A 129 -6.25 2.33 5.43
C VAL A 129 -5.93 3.33 6.54
N PRO A 130 -6.91 4.12 7.03
CA PRO A 130 -6.67 5.05 8.12
C PRO A 130 -6.07 4.38 9.35
N ASN A 131 -4.98 4.91 9.88
CA ASN A 131 -4.55 4.55 11.22
C ASN A 131 -5.61 5.05 12.22
N SER A 132 -6.08 4.17 13.10
CA SER A 132 -7.16 4.50 14.04
C SER A 132 -6.76 5.50 15.12
N GLY A 133 -5.47 5.72 15.34
CA GLY A 133 -5.00 6.60 16.41
C GLY A 133 -5.49 6.10 17.78
N THR A 134 -6.19 6.96 18.50
CA THR A 134 -6.80 6.61 19.80
C THR A 134 -8.27 6.21 19.69
N ASN A 135 -8.89 6.36 18.52
CA ASN A 135 -10.29 6.08 18.25
C ASN A 135 -10.44 5.21 17.00
N PHE A 136 -10.73 3.92 17.21
CA PHE A 136 -10.92 2.96 16.13
C PHE A 136 -12.33 2.99 15.51
N GLU A 137 -13.28 3.74 16.08
CA GLU A 137 -14.69 3.73 15.66
C GLU A 137 -14.86 4.09 14.19
N TYR A 138 -14.35 5.24 13.75
CA TYR A 138 -14.43 5.65 12.34
C TYR A 138 -13.86 4.57 11.41
N ARG A 139 -12.73 3.98 11.79
CA ARG A 139 -12.07 2.96 11.00
C ARG A 139 -12.96 1.73 10.81
N THR A 140 -13.50 1.18 11.91
CA THR A 140 -14.20 -0.10 11.89
C THR A 140 -15.66 0.01 11.46
N THR A 141 -16.36 1.10 11.82
CA THR A 141 -17.80 1.27 11.53
C THR A 141 -18.07 1.89 10.15
N GLU A 142 -17.12 2.67 9.62
CA GLU A 142 -17.28 3.35 8.34
C GLU A 142 -16.29 2.81 7.29
N TRP A 143 -14.98 3.00 7.50
CA TRP A 143 -13.98 2.68 6.50
C TRP A 143 -13.92 1.19 6.14
N ASP A 144 -13.61 0.33 7.11
CA ASP A 144 -13.43 -1.10 6.89
C ASP A 144 -14.73 -1.75 6.41
N LYS A 145 -15.89 -1.32 6.94
CA LYS A 145 -17.19 -1.78 6.48
C LYS A 145 -17.42 -1.47 5.01
N ASN A 146 -17.22 -0.21 4.60
CA ASN A 146 -17.41 0.21 3.21
C ASN A 146 -16.46 -0.53 2.26
N ILE A 147 -15.19 -0.70 2.66
CA ILE A 147 -14.23 -1.48 1.86
C ILE A 147 -14.68 -2.94 1.75
N ASN A 148 -15.14 -3.55 2.84
CA ASN A 148 -15.63 -4.92 2.82
C ASN A 148 -16.83 -5.08 1.86
N ASP A 149 -17.76 -4.14 1.86
CA ASP A 149 -18.90 -4.13 0.93
C ASP A 149 -18.42 -4.00 -0.53
N ILE A 150 -17.43 -3.14 -0.81
CA ILE A 150 -16.86 -2.94 -2.14
C ILE A 150 -16.20 -4.23 -2.64
N ILE A 151 -15.31 -4.84 -1.87
CA ILE A 151 -14.56 -6.02 -2.32
C ILE A 151 -15.45 -7.25 -2.47
N ASN A 152 -16.44 -7.43 -1.61
CA ASN A 152 -17.40 -8.54 -1.71
C ASN A 152 -18.44 -8.34 -2.82
N GLY A 153 -18.72 -7.09 -3.22
CA GLY A 153 -19.57 -6.80 -4.37
C GLY A 153 -18.90 -7.01 -5.73
N HIS A 154 -17.56 -7.20 -5.76
CA HIS A 154 -16.79 -7.35 -7.01
C HIS A 154 -16.61 -8.83 -7.38
N MET A 155 -17.44 -9.33 -8.30
CA MET A 155 -17.50 -10.77 -8.61
C MET A 155 -17.08 -11.18 -10.02
N GLU A 156 -16.93 -10.23 -10.95
CA GLU A 156 -16.84 -10.55 -12.40
C GLU A 156 -15.46 -11.05 -12.84
N LYS A 157 -14.38 -10.54 -12.25
CA LYS A 157 -12.99 -10.91 -12.58
C LYS A 157 -12.09 -10.87 -11.33
N PRO A 158 -10.85 -11.36 -11.41
CA PRO A 158 -9.92 -11.30 -10.28
C PRO A 158 -9.80 -9.87 -9.75
N LEU A 159 -9.98 -9.68 -8.45
CA LEU A 159 -9.73 -8.43 -7.75
C LEU A 159 -8.53 -8.59 -6.81
N ILE A 160 -7.43 -7.96 -7.16
CA ILE A 160 -6.25 -7.83 -6.31
C ILE A 160 -6.44 -6.61 -5.41
N VAL A 161 -6.37 -6.80 -4.10
CA VAL A 161 -6.42 -5.71 -3.12
C VAL A 161 -5.07 -5.58 -2.45
N THR A 162 -4.50 -4.39 -2.46
CA THR A 162 -3.18 -4.16 -1.87
C THR A 162 -3.06 -2.80 -1.21
N GLY A 163 -2.06 -2.66 -0.37
CA GLY A 163 -1.69 -1.42 0.30
C GLY A 163 -1.31 -1.62 1.76
N ASP A 164 -1.26 -0.50 2.47
CA ASP A 164 -1.09 -0.45 3.92
C ASP A 164 -2.47 -0.53 4.60
N PHE A 165 -2.70 -1.66 5.25
CA PHE A 165 -3.96 -1.92 5.96
C PHE A 165 -3.95 -1.43 7.41
N ASN A 166 -2.81 -0.98 7.91
CA ASN A 166 -2.66 -0.52 9.29
C ASN A 166 -3.24 -1.51 10.32
N VAL A 167 -3.07 -2.81 10.10
CA VAL A 167 -3.52 -3.88 10.99
C VAL A 167 -2.61 -5.09 10.93
N VAL A 168 -2.34 -5.67 12.10
CA VAL A 168 -1.64 -6.96 12.26
C VAL A 168 -2.67 -8.09 12.24
N SER A 169 -2.50 -9.07 11.37
CA SER A 169 -3.45 -10.19 11.25
C SER A 169 -3.26 -11.24 12.36
N THR A 170 -2.04 -11.74 12.49
CA THR A 170 -1.72 -12.88 13.37
C THR A 170 -0.50 -12.60 14.25
N GLU A 171 -0.20 -13.51 15.17
CA GLU A 171 1.00 -13.46 16.02
C GLU A 171 2.31 -13.53 15.23
N LEU A 172 2.30 -14.11 14.03
CA LEU A 172 3.46 -14.17 13.14
C LEU A 172 3.77 -12.81 12.51
N ASP A 173 2.79 -11.89 12.51
CA ASP A 173 2.86 -10.59 11.85
C ASP A 173 3.35 -9.47 12.77
N ILE A 174 3.75 -9.81 13.99
CA ILE A 174 4.26 -8.86 14.99
C ILE A 174 5.45 -9.46 15.75
N TRP A 175 6.48 -8.64 15.98
CA TRP A 175 7.69 -9.09 16.68
C TRP A 175 7.42 -9.53 18.13
N ASN A 176 6.46 -8.90 18.81
CA ASN A 176 6.05 -9.25 20.17
C ASN A 176 4.56 -9.61 20.23
N PRO A 177 4.19 -10.90 20.13
CA PRO A 177 2.80 -11.34 20.14
C PRO A 177 2.01 -10.95 21.39
N LYS A 178 2.67 -10.76 22.53
CA LYS A 178 2.02 -10.27 23.77
C LYS A 178 1.37 -8.88 23.60
N THR A 179 1.74 -8.12 22.57
CA THR A 179 1.11 -6.85 22.24
C THR A 179 -0.34 -7.06 21.75
N LEU A 180 -0.60 -8.19 21.08
CA LEU A 180 -1.96 -8.56 20.62
C LEU A 180 -2.91 -8.86 21.78
N GLU A 181 -2.39 -9.47 22.85
CA GLU A 181 -3.16 -9.77 24.06
C GLU A 181 -3.67 -8.48 24.74
N LYS A 182 -2.83 -7.46 24.75
CA LYS A 182 -3.17 -6.15 25.34
C LYS A 182 -4.13 -5.34 24.48
N ALA A 183 -4.07 -5.49 23.15
CA ALA A 183 -4.91 -4.83 22.14
C ALA A 183 -5.17 -3.33 22.42
N LYS A 184 -4.09 -2.58 22.78
CA LYS A 184 -4.20 -1.19 23.27
C LYS A 184 -3.55 -0.15 22.36
N SER A 185 -3.16 -0.52 21.16
CA SER A 185 -2.55 0.40 20.20
C SER A 185 -3.15 0.25 18.81
N PRO A 186 -3.12 1.31 17.99
CA PRO A 186 -3.53 1.23 16.60
C PRO A 186 -2.83 0.09 15.88
N GLY A 187 -3.57 -0.59 15.01
CA GLY A 187 -3.09 -1.75 14.26
C GLY A 187 -3.16 -3.10 15.01
N VAL A 188 -3.44 -3.09 16.32
CA VAL A 188 -3.62 -4.32 17.11
C VAL A 188 -4.93 -4.35 17.91
N PHE A 189 -5.78 -3.34 17.83
CA PHE A 189 -7.11 -3.39 18.45
C PHE A 189 -7.88 -4.61 17.94
N LYS A 190 -8.63 -5.25 18.86
CA LYS A 190 -9.42 -6.43 18.52
C LYS A 190 -10.41 -6.13 17.41
N GLU A 191 -11.05 -4.98 17.46
CA GLU A 191 -12.04 -4.50 16.51
C GLU A 191 -11.45 -4.38 15.10
N GLU A 192 -10.25 -3.82 14.95
CA GLU A 192 -9.53 -3.72 13.66
C GLU A 192 -9.23 -5.11 13.10
N ARG A 193 -8.75 -6.02 13.95
CA ARG A 193 -8.42 -7.39 13.55
C ARG A 193 -9.67 -8.21 13.20
N ASP A 194 -10.77 -7.99 13.91
CA ASP A 194 -12.03 -8.66 13.59
C ASP A 194 -12.59 -8.17 12.24
N MET A 195 -12.51 -6.88 11.95
CA MET A 195 -12.87 -6.37 10.62
C MET A 195 -11.95 -6.91 9.51
N PHE A 196 -10.65 -7.03 9.77
CA PHE A 196 -9.73 -7.61 8.79
C PHE A 196 -10.00 -9.10 8.53
N LYS A 197 -10.45 -9.86 9.53
CA LYS A 197 -10.90 -11.25 9.35
C LYS A 197 -12.08 -11.36 8.38
N LEU A 198 -13.02 -10.39 8.38
CA LEU A 198 -14.12 -10.37 7.42
C LEU A 198 -13.62 -10.24 5.97
N PHE A 199 -12.53 -9.50 5.74
CA PHE A 199 -11.90 -9.48 4.41
C PHE A 199 -11.36 -10.86 4.03
N LEU A 200 -10.81 -11.59 4.98
CA LEU A 200 -10.22 -12.91 4.77
C LEU A 200 -11.25 -14.05 4.67
N GLU A 201 -12.56 -13.79 4.79
CA GLU A 201 -13.59 -14.80 4.56
C GLU A 201 -13.69 -15.25 3.10
N ASN A 202 -13.37 -14.36 2.14
CA ASN A 202 -13.44 -14.60 0.70
C ASN A 202 -12.12 -14.26 -0.02
N TYR A 203 -11.13 -13.77 0.71
CA TYR A 203 -9.83 -13.37 0.18
C TYR A 203 -8.70 -13.99 0.98
N THR A 204 -7.72 -14.50 0.28
CA THR A 204 -6.50 -15.05 0.88
C THR A 204 -5.42 -13.99 0.99
N ASP A 205 -4.74 -13.91 2.13
CA ASP A 205 -3.46 -13.23 2.32
C ASP A 205 -2.37 -13.97 1.54
N LEU A 206 -1.92 -13.38 0.43
CA LEU A 206 -1.06 -14.06 -0.53
C LEU A 206 0.35 -14.35 0.02
N TYR A 207 0.84 -13.51 0.94
CA TYR A 207 2.11 -13.80 1.60
C TYR A 207 1.99 -15.05 2.50
N ARG A 208 0.94 -15.14 3.31
CA ARG A 208 0.68 -16.32 4.16
C ARG A 208 0.36 -17.57 3.34
N TYR A 209 -0.28 -17.41 2.20
CA TYR A 209 -0.50 -18.52 1.26
C TYR A 209 0.80 -19.15 0.76
N LYS A 210 1.83 -18.32 0.50
CA LYS A 210 3.14 -18.80 0.03
C LYS A 210 4.09 -19.17 1.17
N TYR A 211 4.04 -18.45 2.29
CA TYR A 211 4.98 -18.54 3.42
C TYR A 211 4.22 -18.57 4.74
N SER A 212 3.56 -19.72 5.02
CA SER A 212 2.63 -19.91 6.14
C SER A 212 3.23 -19.57 7.50
N ASP A 213 4.49 -19.94 7.73
CA ASP A 213 5.15 -19.91 9.04
C ASP A 213 6.29 -18.87 9.14
N GLU A 214 6.58 -18.16 8.03
CA GLU A 214 7.69 -17.22 8.00
C GLU A 214 7.36 -15.93 8.77
N LYS A 215 8.23 -15.55 9.72
CA LYS A 215 8.16 -14.24 10.39
C LYS A 215 8.90 -13.21 9.56
N LYS A 216 8.15 -12.33 8.92
CA LYS A 216 8.70 -11.23 8.15
C LYS A 216 7.78 -10.01 8.27
N TYR A 217 8.37 -8.83 8.32
CA TYR A 217 7.65 -7.60 8.62
C TYR A 217 7.77 -6.64 7.47
N THR A 218 6.81 -5.70 7.40
CA THR A 218 6.75 -4.68 6.36
C THR A 218 6.94 -3.27 6.92
N TRP A 219 6.75 -3.08 8.24
CA TRP A 219 6.85 -1.79 8.92
C TRP A 219 7.65 -1.87 10.21
N TRP A 220 8.36 -0.78 10.54
CA TRP A 220 9.15 -0.63 11.76
C TRP A 220 9.06 0.79 12.31
N ASP A 221 8.83 0.94 13.61
CA ASP A 221 8.89 2.25 14.25
C ASP A 221 10.32 2.83 14.19
N MET A 222 10.45 3.94 13.47
CA MET A 222 11.73 4.62 13.27
C MET A 222 12.29 5.21 14.55
N ARG A 223 11.42 5.68 15.47
CA ARG A 223 11.84 6.34 16.72
C ARG A 223 12.55 5.36 17.65
N SER A 224 12.10 4.13 17.67
CA SER A 224 12.72 3.04 18.46
C SER A 224 13.84 2.33 17.74
N LYS A 225 14.21 2.73 16.51
CA LYS A 225 15.11 2.00 15.61
C LYS A 225 14.65 0.54 15.42
N GLY A 226 13.36 0.36 15.24
CA GLY A 226 12.71 -0.96 15.17
C GLY A 226 13.32 -1.85 14.10
N ARG A 227 13.67 -1.31 12.91
CA ARG A 227 14.23 -2.08 11.80
C ARG A 227 15.60 -2.70 12.14
N GLU A 228 16.49 -1.95 12.78
CA GLU A 228 17.79 -2.44 13.23
C GLU A 228 17.65 -3.53 14.31
N ARG A 229 16.60 -3.45 15.13
CA ARG A 229 16.32 -4.39 16.23
C ARG A 229 15.46 -5.59 15.80
N GLY A 230 14.94 -5.60 14.57
CA GLY A 230 14.01 -6.62 14.12
C GLY A 230 12.60 -6.50 14.72
N ASN A 231 12.26 -5.35 15.34
CA ASN A 231 10.99 -5.12 16.02
C ASN A 231 9.97 -4.55 15.04
N GLY A 232 9.49 -5.38 14.13
CA GLY A 232 8.61 -4.98 13.06
C GLY A 232 7.20 -5.56 13.16
N TRP A 233 6.32 -5.03 12.29
CA TRP A 233 4.97 -5.50 12.06
C TRP A 233 4.77 -5.74 10.57
N ARG A 234 3.94 -6.71 10.20
CA ARG A 234 3.45 -6.89 8.84
C ARG A 234 2.04 -6.33 8.78
N ILE A 235 1.90 -5.20 8.10
CA ILE A 235 0.66 -4.44 7.98
C ILE A 235 0.33 -4.05 6.55
N ASP A 236 1.22 -4.40 5.61
CA ASP A 236 1.01 -4.28 4.17
C ASP A 236 0.68 -5.64 3.60
N TYR A 237 -0.32 -5.71 2.71
CA TYR A 237 -0.84 -6.98 2.20
C TYR A 237 -1.10 -6.95 0.70
N PHE A 238 -1.05 -8.13 0.09
CA PHE A 238 -1.76 -8.48 -1.13
C PHE A 238 -2.82 -9.51 -0.79
N LEU A 239 -4.07 -9.20 -1.14
CA LEU A 239 -5.23 -10.10 -0.99
C LEU A 239 -5.80 -10.40 -2.36
N LEU A 240 -6.28 -11.63 -2.56
CA LEU A 240 -6.93 -12.08 -3.78
C LEU A 240 -8.04 -13.06 -3.41
N GLN A 241 -9.14 -13.06 -4.17
CA GLN A 241 -10.22 -14.03 -3.96
C GLN A 241 -9.70 -15.47 -4.10
N ASP A 242 -10.16 -16.36 -3.23
CA ASP A 242 -9.72 -17.75 -3.14
C ASP A 242 -9.83 -18.53 -4.46
N LYS A 243 -10.86 -18.24 -5.25
CA LYS A 243 -11.09 -18.88 -6.55
C LYS A 243 -10.06 -18.57 -7.64
N TYR A 244 -9.16 -17.59 -7.40
CA TYR A 244 -8.15 -17.14 -8.35
C TYR A 244 -6.70 -17.38 -7.88
N LEU A 245 -6.49 -18.16 -6.84
CA LEU A 245 -5.15 -18.41 -6.27
C LEU A 245 -4.19 -19.08 -7.26
N ASP A 246 -4.71 -19.81 -8.23
CA ASP A 246 -3.90 -20.47 -9.28
C ASP A 246 -3.12 -19.47 -10.14
N MET A 247 -3.57 -18.21 -10.23
CA MET A 247 -2.82 -17.18 -10.94
C MET A 247 -1.60 -16.66 -10.16
N VAL A 248 -1.47 -16.96 -8.87
CA VAL A 248 -0.42 -16.46 -8.00
C VAL A 248 0.85 -17.29 -8.15
N LYS A 249 1.87 -16.69 -8.75
CA LYS A 249 3.19 -17.30 -8.85
C LYS A 249 3.96 -17.16 -7.55
N ASP A 250 4.09 -15.97 -7.01
CA ASP A 250 4.77 -15.70 -5.76
C ASP A 250 4.28 -14.39 -5.11
N CYS A 251 4.49 -14.26 -3.78
CA CYS A 251 4.23 -13.03 -3.03
C CYS A 251 5.32 -12.84 -1.99
N THR A 252 6.20 -11.86 -2.16
CA THR A 252 7.39 -11.67 -1.35
C THR A 252 7.46 -10.29 -0.67
N ILE A 253 8.35 -10.14 0.30
CA ILE A 253 8.63 -8.90 1.02
C ILE A 253 10.11 -8.57 0.84
N ASP A 254 10.44 -7.36 0.36
CA ASP A 254 11.83 -6.94 0.19
C ASP A 254 12.24 -5.89 1.23
N ASN A 255 12.72 -6.36 2.37
CA ASN A 255 13.19 -5.49 3.44
C ASN A 255 14.59 -4.88 3.21
N SER A 256 15.23 -5.12 2.06
CA SER A 256 16.49 -4.46 1.69
C SER A 256 16.28 -3.06 1.12
N ILE A 257 15.08 -2.75 0.62
CA ILE A 257 14.74 -1.41 0.13
C ILE A 257 14.55 -0.47 1.32
N MET A 258 15.28 0.63 1.30
CA MET A 258 15.30 1.64 2.36
C MET A 258 14.51 2.89 1.95
N GLY A 259 14.48 3.91 2.83
CA GLY A 259 13.90 5.23 2.53
C GLY A 259 12.50 5.46 3.11
N SER A 260 11.86 4.42 3.61
CA SER A 260 10.60 4.50 4.34
C SER A 260 10.67 3.68 5.62
N ASP A 261 9.78 3.92 6.56
CA ASP A 261 9.50 3.04 7.71
C ASP A 261 8.80 1.75 7.30
N HIS A 262 8.29 1.66 6.07
CA HIS A 262 7.85 0.43 5.42
C HIS A 262 8.88 -0.08 4.41
N CYS A 263 8.75 -1.36 4.03
CA CYS A 263 9.41 -1.92 2.86
C CYS A 263 8.39 -2.40 1.83
N PRO A 264 8.77 -2.52 0.55
CA PRO A 264 7.86 -2.96 -0.48
C PRO A 264 7.49 -4.44 -0.34
N ILE A 265 6.26 -4.75 -0.74
CA ILE A 265 5.76 -6.09 -0.97
C ILE A 265 5.57 -6.32 -2.47
N ILE A 266 5.83 -7.52 -2.94
CA ILE A 266 5.90 -7.87 -4.36
C ILE A 266 5.00 -9.06 -4.64
N LEU A 267 4.09 -8.90 -5.61
CA LEU A 267 3.24 -9.96 -6.14
C LEU A 267 3.67 -10.31 -7.55
N GLU A 268 3.90 -11.58 -7.82
CA GLU A 268 4.05 -12.12 -9.17
C GLU A 268 2.83 -12.98 -9.54
N ILE A 269 2.19 -12.65 -10.66
CA ILE A 269 1.08 -13.41 -11.24
C ILE A 269 1.47 -13.95 -12.62
N LEU A 270 0.74 -14.98 -13.06
CA LEU A 270 0.92 -15.62 -14.38
C LEU A 270 0.64 -14.65 -15.53
#